data_41691344e88c85c8fea6db4e2008f2ec
#
_entry.id   41691344e88c85c8fea6db4e2008f2ec
#
_cell.length_a   1.000
_cell.length_b   1.000
_cell.length_c   1.000
_cell.angle_alpha   90.00
_cell.angle_beta   90.00
_cell.angle_gamma   90.00
#
_symmetry.space_group_name_H-M   'P 1'
#
loop_
_entity.id
_entity.type
_entity.pdbx_description
1 polymer ?
#
loop_
_entity_poly.entity_id
_entity_poly.type
_entity_poly.pdbx_seq_one_letter_code
_entity_poly.pdbx_strand_id
1 'polypeptide(L)'
;MLIAMDATRPNDLGDGKLGRRFYVICESDRSFRAISAGHGGGRDLKGIADFANGKRCAKNFGNAMDSRLTAGGAYVTGETKTSFKGYYRVSAKQDATLLRSFVQFDGEGETANARQRAIGGHPAELLSNVCLRKDLHSPYADGEGYVPFGKLVVYAGGRSDGCTSWSPSDAGQIIPMMKDKPTTLYIYP
;
A
#
# COMPACT_ATOMS: atom_id res chain seq x y z
N MET A 1 -5.97 16.34 -10.96
CA MET A 1 -6.41 15.00 -10.51
C MET A 1 -6.84 15.10 -9.06
N LEU A 2 -7.93 14.49 -8.70
CA LEU A 2 -8.44 14.37 -7.34
C LEU A 2 -8.58 12.89 -7.00
N ILE A 3 -8.22 12.53 -5.78
CA ILE A 3 -8.36 11.18 -5.26
C ILE A 3 -9.23 11.20 -4.02
N ALA A 4 -10.10 10.22 -3.88
CA ALA A 4 -10.91 10.02 -2.70
C ALA A 4 -10.93 8.54 -2.29
N MET A 5 -10.97 8.27 -1.01
CA MET A 5 -11.16 6.93 -0.46
C MET A 5 -12.30 6.96 0.55
N ASP A 6 -13.30 6.15 0.32
CA ASP A 6 -14.35 5.87 1.30
C ASP A 6 -13.97 4.60 2.07
N ALA A 7 -13.26 4.77 3.17
CA ALA A 7 -12.79 3.65 3.97
C ALA A 7 -13.93 2.95 4.75
N THR A 8 -15.11 3.56 4.81
CA THR A 8 -16.29 2.96 5.46
C THR A 8 -16.96 1.90 4.57
N ARG A 9 -16.69 1.92 3.25
CA ARG A 9 -17.21 0.90 2.34
C ARG A 9 -16.43 -0.40 2.45
N PRO A 10 -17.10 -1.55 2.34
CA PRO A 10 -16.41 -2.83 2.32
C PRO A 10 -15.55 -2.99 1.07
N ASN A 11 -14.41 -3.62 1.21
CA ASN A 11 -13.55 -4.02 0.10
C ASN A 11 -13.97 -5.39 -0.48
N ASP A 12 -14.98 -6.02 0.08
CA ASP A 12 -15.59 -7.28 -0.35
C ASP A 12 -17.10 -7.11 -0.28
N LEU A 13 -17.79 -7.31 -1.41
CA LEU A 13 -19.24 -7.21 -1.52
C LEU A 13 -19.95 -8.51 -1.13
N GLY A 14 -19.21 -9.56 -0.75
CA GLY A 14 -19.78 -10.86 -0.40
C GLY A 14 -20.09 -11.77 -1.60
N ASP A 15 -19.86 -11.30 -2.82
CA ASP A 15 -20.07 -12.03 -4.08
C ASP A 15 -18.74 -12.54 -4.69
N GLY A 16 -17.67 -12.51 -3.92
CA GLY A 16 -16.31 -12.85 -4.36
C GLY A 16 -15.61 -11.77 -5.19
N LYS A 17 -16.26 -10.64 -5.43
CA LYS A 17 -15.65 -9.50 -6.09
C LYS A 17 -15.09 -8.52 -5.08
N LEU A 18 -13.99 -7.87 -5.44
CA LEU A 18 -13.43 -6.81 -4.62
C LEU A 18 -14.32 -5.57 -4.70
N GLY A 19 -14.68 -5.03 -3.55
CA GLY A 19 -15.36 -3.75 -3.43
C GLY A 19 -14.46 -2.62 -3.90
N ARG A 20 -15.06 -1.58 -4.42
CA ARG A 20 -14.37 -0.41 -4.96
C ARG A 20 -14.61 0.77 -4.03
N ARG A 21 -13.57 1.23 -3.37
CA ARG A 21 -13.65 2.32 -2.38
C ARG A 21 -12.58 3.39 -2.53
N PHE A 22 -11.70 3.24 -3.50
CA PHE A 22 -10.68 4.22 -3.86
C PHE A 22 -10.97 4.75 -5.26
N TYR A 23 -11.13 6.06 -5.35
CA TYR A 23 -11.61 6.74 -6.54
C TYR A 23 -10.53 7.66 -7.06
N VAL A 24 -10.23 7.56 -8.35
CA VAL A 24 -9.32 8.45 -9.07
C VAL A 24 -10.13 9.21 -10.10
N ILE A 25 -10.12 10.53 -10.01
CA ILE A 25 -10.88 11.44 -10.86
C ILE A 25 -9.88 12.34 -11.58
N CYS A 26 -9.80 12.20 -12.90
CA CYS A 26 -8.98 13.06 -13.74
C CYS A 26 -9.88 13.99 -14.56
N GLU A 27 -9.80 15.28 -14.28
CA GLU A 27 -10.63 16.30 -14.95
C GLU A 27 -10.13 16.53 -16.39
N SER A 28 -8.82 16.48 -16.63
CA SER A 28 -8.22 16.77 -17.92
C SER A 28 -8.65 15.83 -19.04
N ASP A 29 -8.85 14.54 -18.72
CA ASP A 29 -9.27 13.50 -19.67
C ASP A 29 -10.69 12.99 -19.39
N ARG A 30 -11.36 13.58 -18.39
CA ARG A 30 -12.70 13.19 -17.92
C ARG A 30 -12.79 11.72 -17.50
N SER A 31 -11.69 11.14 -17.03
CA SER A 31 -11.68 9.76 -16.61
C SER A 31 -12.05 9.60 -15.14
N PHE A 32 -12.73 8.50 -14.84
CA PHE A 32 -13.08 8.06 -13.50
C PHE A 32 -12.70 6.60 -13.31
N ARG A 33 -12.00 6.32 -12.23
CA ARG A 33 -11.69 4.95 -11.82
C ARG A 33 -12.15 4.71 -10.39
N ALA A 34 -12.68 3.53 -10.15
CA ALA A 34 -12.96 3.04 -8.82
C ALA A 34 -12.27 1.69 -8.64
N ILE A 35 -11.37 1.59 -7.67
CA ILE A 35 -10.56 0.41 -7.40
C ILE A 35 -10.67 -0.04 -5.94
N SER A 36 -10.23 -1.24 -5.70
CA SER A 36 -10.09 -1.78 -4.36
C SER A 36 -8.88 -1.19 -3.64
N ALA A 37 -9.01 -0.91 -2.35
CA ALA A 37 -7.91 -0.42 -1.53
C ALA A 37 -7.96 -0.96 -0.09
N GLY A 38 -6.81 -1.29 0.46
CA GLY A 38 -6.65 -1.62 1.87
C GLY A 38 -6.50 -0.38 2.75
N HIS A 39 -6.66 -0.56 4.04
CA HIS A 39 -6.50 0.48 5.06
C HIS A 39 -5.80 -0.08 6.30
N GLY A 40 -5.34 0.80 7.19
CA GLY A 40 -4.80 0.41 8.49
C GLY A 40 -5.92 0.05 9.47
N GLY A 41 -5.90 -1.17 9.96
CA GLY A 41 -6.94 -1.72 10.85
C GLY A 41 -6.62 -1.68 12.34
N GLY A 42 -5.46 -1.15 12.73
CA GLY A 42 -5.04 -1.07 14.13
C GLY A 42 -4.12 -2.19 14.59
N ARG A 43 -3.76 -2.17 15.88
CA ARG A 43 -2.79 -3.11 16.48
C ARG A 43 -3.32 -4.53 16.68
N ASP A 44 -4.62 -4.68 16.81
CA ASP A 44 -5.27 -5.97 17.15
C ASP A 44 -5.32 -6.97 15.97
N LEU A 45 -4.72 -6.61 14.85
CA LEU A 45 -4.63 -7.49 13.69
C LEU A 45 -3.53 -8.54 13.89
N LYS A 46 -3.94 -9.79 14.09
CA LYS A 46 -3.02 -10.91 14.26
C LYS A 46 -2.52 -11.43 12.92
N GLY A 47 -1.18 -11.45 12.76
CA GLY A 47 -0.50 -12.17 11.68
C GLY A 47 -0.71 -11.67 10.25
N ILE A 48 0.04 -12.25 9.32
CA ILE A 48 -0.10 -12.02 7.87
C ILE A 48 -1.44 -12.56 7.36
N ALA A 49 -1.97 -13.60 8.01
CA ALA A 49 -3.20 -14.26 7.60
C ALA A 49 -4.47 -13.42 7.77
N ASP A 50 -4.42 -12.33 8.51
CA ASP A 50 -5.60 -11.51 8.78
C ASP A 50 -5.85 -10.44 7.70
N PHE A 51 -5.43 -10.70 6.48
CA PHE A 51 -5.83 -9.94 5.29
C PHE A 51 -7.35 -9.94 5.07
N ALA A 52 -8.08 -10.85 5.71
CA ALA A 52 -9.53 -10.83 5.75
C ALA A 52 -10.09 -9.51 6.30
N ASN A 53 -9.37 -8.82 7.18
CA ASN A 53 -9.77 -7.49 7.67
C ASN A 53 -9.65 -6.40 6.60
N GLY A 54 -8.81 -6.57 5.59
CA GLY A 54 -8.79 -5.67 4.43
C GLY A 54 -10.08 -5.72 3.60
N LYS A 55 -10.86 -6.76 3.74
CA LYS A 55 -12.16 -6.92 3.10
C LYS A 55 -13.28 -6.18 3.83
N ARG A 56 -13.09 -5.85 5.10
CA ARG A 56 -14.09 -5.15 5.93
C ARG A 56 -13.96 -3.65 5.81
N CYS A 57 -15.04 -2.95 6.16
CA CYS A 57 -15.01 -1.51 6.38
C CYS A 57 -14.01 -1.18 7.48
N ALA A 58 -13.37 -0.04 7.41
CA ALA A 58 -12.66 0.50 8.55
C ALA A 58 -13.68 0.83 9.65
N LYS A 59 -13.46 0.28 10.84
CA LYS A 59 -14.33 0.54 12.00
C LYS A 59 -13.75 1.61 12.91
N ASN A 60 -12.45 1.71 12.93
CA ASN A 60 -11.72 2.63 13.79
C ASN A 60 -10.77 3.46 12.93
N PHE A 61 -10.76 4.75 13.20
CA PHE A 61 -9.86 5.72 12.59
C PHE A 61 -9.03 6.36 13.70
N GLY A 62 -7.84 6.76 13.39
CA GLY A 62 -7.01 7.41 14.39
C GLY A 62 -5.67 7.86 13.83
N ASN A 63 -5.17 8.96 14.38
CA ASN A 63 -3.92 9.59 13.98
C ASN A 63 -2.82 9.53 15.04
N ALA A 64 -3.02 8.78 16.13
CA ALA A 64 -1.97 8.58 17.11
C ALA A 64 -0.78 7.83 16.50
N MET A 65 0.43 8.18 16.95
CA MET A 65 1.65 7.46 16.58
C MET A 65 1.51 5.98 16.92
N ASP A 66 2.02 5.12 16.08
CA ASP A 66 1.98 3.65 16.23
C ASP A 66 0.59 3.01 16.38
N SER A 67 -0.48 3.77 16.16
CA SER A 67 -1.85 3.22 16.22
C SER A 67 -2.13 2.17 15.17
N ARG A 68 -1.39 2.21 14.03
CA ARG A 68 -1.64 1.41 12.83
C ARG A 68 -3.03 1.62 12.21
N LEU A 69 -3.67 2.70 12.60
CA LEU A 69 -4.97 3.08 12.05
C LEU A 69 -4.79 4.05 10.88
N THR A 70 -5.66 3.95 9.90
CA THR A 70 -5.82 5.01 8.91
C THR A 70 -6.43 6.22 9.58
N ALA A 71 -5.90 7.41 9.34
CA ALA A 71 -6.55 8.65 9.71
C ALA A 71 -7.45 9.12 8.57
N GLY A 72 -8.67 9.53 8.88
CA GLY A 72 -9.54 10.24 7.94
C GLY A 72 -9.09 11.68 7.80
N GLY A 73 -9.29 12.29 6.63
CA GLY A 73 -8.97 13.70 6.40
C GLY A 73 -8.27 13.95 5.06
N ALA A 74 -7.70 15.13 4.94
CA ALA A 74 -7.04 15.62 3.74
C ALA A 74 -5.56 15.30 3.71
N TYR A 75 -5.08 15.00 2.50
CA TYR A 75 -3.68 14.73 2.20
C TYR A 75 -3.31 15.30 0.83
N VAL A 76 -2.02 15.55 0.65
CA VAL A 76 -1.41 15.78 -0.66
C VAL A 76 -0.38 14.68 -0.89
N THR A 77 -0.32 14.13 -2.10
CA THR A 77 0.72 13.15 -2.43
C THR A 77 2.07 13.83 -2.56
N GLY A 78 3.05 13.29 -1.88
CA GLY A 78 4.45 13.73 -1.91
C GLY A 78 5.30 12.89 -2.84
N GLU A 79 6.57 12.69 -2.46
CA GLU A 79 7.53 11.93 -3.24
C GLU A 79 7.17 10.46 -3.39
N THR A 80 7.56 9.88 -4.52
CA THR A 80 7.50 8.45 -4.76
C THR A 80 8.89 7.83 -4.60
N LYS A 81 8.99 6.84 -3.72
CA LYS A 81 10.22 6.06 -3.48
C LYS A 81 10.02 4.62 -3.91
N THR A 82 11.03 4.03 -4.54
CA THR A 82 11.05 2.60 -4.84
C THR A 82 12.17 1.95 -4.05
N SER A 83 11.86 0.86 -3.37
CA SER A 83 12.83 0.13 -2.54
C SER A 83 12.85 -1.35 -2.90
N PHE A 84 14.04 -1.91 -2.87
CA PHE A 84 14.24 -3.34 -2.95
C PHE A 84 13.74 -4.02 -1.68
N LYS A 85 12.98 -5.11 -1.86
CA LYS A 85 12.41 -5.90 -0.74
C LYS A 85 12.97 -7.32 -0.70
N GLY A 86 13.65 -7.75 -1.74
CA GLY A 86 14.27 -9.06 -1.85
C GLY A 86 13.95 -9.76 -3.15
N TYR A 87 14.37 -11.02 -3.21
CA TYR A 87 14.09 -11.92 -4.32
C TYR A 87 13.04 -12.97 -3.93
N TYR A 88 12.34 -13.49 -4.92
CA TYR A 88 11.42 -14.60 -4.75
C TYR A 88 11.46 -15.54 -5.95
N ARG A 89 11.10 -16.80 -5.73
CA ARG A 89 11.08 -17.83 -6.76
C ARG A 89 9.83 -17.70 -7.63
N VAL A 90 10.03 -17.56 -8.93
CA VAL A 90 8.95 -17.57 -9.93
C VAL A 90 8.80 -18.95 -10.56
N SER A 91 9.90 -19.62 -10.83
CA SER A 91 9.94 -20.99 -11.37
C SER A 91 11.14 -21.76 -10.82
N ALA A 92 11.26 -23.05 -11.10
CA ALA A 92 12.36 -23.86 -10.62
C ALA A 92 13.76 -23.29 -10.95
N LYS A 93 13.86 -22.49 -12.02
CA LYS A 93 15.12 -21.92 -12.52
C LYS A 93 15.17 -20.40 -12.54
N GLN A 94 14.12 -19.72 -12.06
CA GLN A 94 14.01 -18.26 -12.19
C GLN A 94 13.57 -17.61 -10.89
N ASP A 95 14.37 -16.66 -10.44
CA ASP A 95 14.04 -15.75 -9.38
C ASP A 95 13.65 -14.38 -9.97
N ALA A 96 12.77 -13.67 -9.29
CA ALA A 96 12.40 -12.30 -9.63
C ALA A 96 12.69 -11.37 -8.46
N THR A 97 12.83 -10.10 -8.78
CA THR A 97 13.11 -9.03 -7.82
C THR A 97 11.79 -8.39 -7.38
N LEU A 98 11.58 -8.28 -6.08
CA LEU A 98 10.50 -7.45 -5.54
C LEU A 98 11.01 -6.03 -5.30
N LEU A 99 10.61 -5.13 -6.19
CA LEU A 99 10.76 -3.69 -6.03
C LEU A 99 9.39 -3.10 -5.67
N ARG A 100 9.30 -2.47 -4.50
CA ARG A 100 8.04 -1.88 -4.04
C ARG A 100 8.11 -0.36 -4.06
N SER A 101 7.22 0.25 -4.83
CA SER A 101 7.05 1.70 -4.83
C SER A 101 6.13 2.13 -3.70
N PHE A 102 6.42 3.29 -3.13
CA PHE A 102 5.67 3.92 -2.05
C PHE A 102 5.49 5.39 -2.39
N VAL A 103 4.25 5.87 -2.34
CA VAL A 103 3.90 7.29 -2.47
C VAL A 103 3.66 7.84 -1.09
N GLN A 104 4.43 8.84 -0.68
CA GLN A 104 4.21 9.53 0.59
C GLN A 104 2.89 10.31 0.54
N PHE A 105 2.12 10.28 1.62
CA PHE A 105 1.01 11.19 1.84
C PHE A 105 1.40 12.21 2.90
N ASP A 106 1.30 13.47 2.53
CA ASP A 106 1.49 14.60 3.42
C ASP A 106 0.13 15.06 3.91
N GLY A 107 -0.10 14.94 5.20
CA GLY A 107 -1.39 15.26 5.78
C GLY A 107 -1.57 16.73 6.05
N GLU A 108 -2.82 17.18 6.03
CA GLU A 108 -3.23 18.54 6.35
C GLU A 108 -4.18 18.54 7.54
N GLY A 109 -4.13 19.57 8.38
CA GLY A 109 -5.00 19.69 9.54
C GLY A 109 -4.84 18.51 10.52
N GLU A 110 -5.89 17.74 10.70
CA GLU A 110 -5.91 16.60 11.63
C GLU A 110 -4.97 15.46 11.23
N THR A 111 -4.53 15.42 9.98
CA THR A 111 -3.62 14.41 9.45
C THR A 111 -2.17 14.90 9.34
N ALA A 112 -1.83 16.08 9.83
CA ALA A 112 -0.54 16.76 9.63
C ALA A 112 0.70 15.92 10.02
N ASN A 113 0.57 14.95 10.91
CA ASN A 113 1.66 14.05 11.30
C ASN A 113 1.82 12.82 10.36
N ALA A 114 1.08 12.75 9.26
CA ALA A 114 1.10 11.60 8.34
C ALA A 114 2.51 11.27 7.84
N ARG A 115 3.31 12.29 7.47
CA ARG A 115 4.71 12.09 7.05
C ARG A 115 5.56 11.50 8.19
N GLN A 116 5.41 11.97 9.41
CA GLN A 116 6.12 11.46 10.58
C GLN A 116 5.74 10.01 10.88
N ARG A 117 4.50 9.63 10.61
CA ARG A 117 4.00 8.27 10.71
C ARG A 117 4.34 7.38 9.50
N ALA A 118 5.04 7.91 8.48
CA ALA A 118 5.30 7.25 7.21
C ALA A 118 4.02 6.73 6.52
N ILE A 119 2.94 7.52 6.57
CA ILE A 119 1.67 7.19 5.91
C ILE A 119 1.80 7.44 4.41
N GLY A 120 1.29 6.52 3.61
CA GLY A 120 1.33 6.64 2.15
C GLY A 120 0.56 5.53 1.47
N GLY A 121 0.83 5.35 0.18
CA GLY A 121 0.22 4.32 -0.64
C GLY A 121 1.25 3.40 -1.28
N HIS A 122 0.93 2.10 -1.38
CA HIS A 122 1.85 1.10 -1.92
C HIS A 122 1.12 -0.13 -2.48
N PRO A 123 1.80 -0.95 -3.34
CA PRO A 123 1.26 -2.24 -3.75
C PRO A 123 1.04 -3.17 -2.56
N ALA A 124 -0.04 -3.94 -2.62
CA ALA A 124 -0.40 -4.94 -1.61
C ALA A 124 0.39 -6.25 -1.81
N GLU A 125 1.70 -6.16 -1.71
CA GLU A 125 2.62 -7.27 -1.86
C GLU A 125 3.77 -7.22 -0.85
N LEU A 126 4.24 -8.38 -0.43
CA LEU A 126 5.37 -8.51 0.49
C LEU A 126 6.06 -9.88 0.30
N LEU A 127 7.23 -10.01 0.89
CA LEU A 127 7.86 -11.32 1.07
C LEU A 127 7.50 -11.89 2.45
N SER A 128 7.11 -13.15 2.47
CA SER A 128 6.95 -13.96 3.68
C SER A 128 8.08 -14.99 3.78
N ASN A 129 8.30 -15.51 4.99
CA ASN A 129 9.33 -16.53 5.28
C ASN A 129 10.72 -16.09 4.74
N VAL A 130 11.09 -14.84 5.02
CA VAL A 130 12.32 -14.25 4.50
C VAL A 130 13.53 -14.89 5.17
N CYS A 131 14.49 -15.33 4.37
CA CYS A 131 15.84 -15.73 4.78
C CYS A 131 16.87 -14.85 4.05
N LEU A 132 18.08 -14.80 4.57
CA LEU A 132 19.21 -14.17 3.89
C LEU A 132 19.90 -15.20 3.00
N ARG A 133 20.12 -14.85 1.75
CA ARG A 133 20.84 -15.66 0.76
C ARG A 133 22.08 -14.92 0.31
N LYS A 134 23.21 -15.62 0.27
CA LYS A 134 24.45 -15.04 -0.24
C LYS A 134 24.38 -14.90 -1.76
N ASP A 135 24.59 -13.70 -2.25
CA ASP A 135 24.63 -13.36 -3.68
C ASP A 135 25.53 -12.13 -3.90
N LEU A 136 26.80 -12.39 -4.05
CA LEU A 136 27.82 -11.35 -4.22
C LEU A 136 27.69 -10.55 -5.53
N HIS A 137 26.93 -11.06 -6.49
CA HIS A 137 26.72 -10.40 -7.79
C HIS A 137 25.44 -9.57 -7.83
N SER A 138 24.61 -9.63 -6.79
CA SER A 138 23.40 -8.81 -6.72
C SER A 138 23.76 -7.35 -6.50
N PRO A 139 23.19 -6.40 -7.28
CA PRO A 139 23.36 -4.98 -7.04
C PRO A 139 22.68 -4.51 -5.74
N TYR A 140 21.93 -5.37 -5.09
CA TYR A 140 21.19 -5.11 -3.85
C TYR A 140 21.78 -5.84 -2.64
N ALA A 141 22.93 -6.50 -2.80
CA ALA A 141 23.58 -7.16 -1.68
C ALA A 141 24.03 -6.14 -0.62
N ASP A 142 23.90 -6.53 0.65
CA ASP A 142 24.47 -5.76 1.75
C ASP A 142 26.02 -5.83 1.75
N GLY A 143 26.65 -5.17 2.73
CA GLY A 143 28.10 -5.14 2.85
C GLY A 143 28.76 -6.50 3.04
N GLU A 144 28.02 -7.52 3.41
CA GLU A 144 28.48 -8.90 3.60
C GLU A 144 28.11 -9.81 2.40
N GLY A 145 27.40 -9.26 1.42
CA GLY A 145 27.00 -9.98 0.20
C GLY A 145 25.70 -10.77 0.35
N TYR A 146 24.84 -10.41 1.30
CA TYR A 146 23.54 -11.06 1.48
C TYR A 146 22.38 -10.25 0.92
N VAL A 147 21.35 -10.96 0.48
CA VAL A 147 20.09 -10.42 0.00
C VAL A 147 18.90 -11.12 0.66
N PRO A 148 17.80 -10.41 0.95
CA PRO A 148 16.56 -11.05 1.38
C PRO A 148 16.00 -11.95 0.27
N PHE A 149 15.59 -13.15 0.64
CA PHE A 149 14.91 -14.11 -0.23
C PHE A 149 13.70 -14.69 0.49
N GLY A 150 12.55 -14.69 -0.17
CA GLY A 150 11.32 -15.15 0.47
C GLY A 150 10.27 -15.63 -0.52
N LYS A 151 9.07 -15.86 -0.02
CA LYS A 151 7.89 -16.21 -0.82
C LYS A 151 7.06 -14.94 -1.07
N LEU A 152 6.79 -14.62 -2.35
CA LEU A 152 5.89 -13.53 -2.68
C LEU A 152 4.48 -13.83 -2.18
N VAL A 153 3.92 -12.86 -1.47
CA VAL A 153 2.52 -12.85 -1.03
C VAL A 153 1.87 -11.59 -1.58
N VAL A 154 0.85 -11.77 -2.39
CA VAL A 154 -0.03 -10.70 -2.85
C VAL A 154 -1.31 -10.79 -2.05
N TYR A 155 -1.75 -9.67 -1.49
CA TYR A 155 -2.92 -9.62 -0.63
C TYR A 155 -3.95 -8.63 -1.15
N ALA A 156 -5.23 -8.92 -0.93
CA ALA A 156 -6.33 -8.06 -1.34
C ALA A 156 -6.80 -7.21 -0.16
N GLY A 157 -6.53 -5.92 -0.23
CA GLY A 157 -6.98 -4.94 0.75
C GLY A 157 -6.41 -5.22 2.13
N GLY A 158 -5.31 -4.80 2.45
CA GLY A 158 -4.57 -5.39 3.46
C GLY A 158 -4.39 -4.69 4.78
N ARG A 159 -3.67 -5.37 5.59
CA ARG A 159 -3.03 -4.90 6.78
C ARG A 159 -1.97 -3.86 6.40
N SER A 160 -2.06 -2.70 6.98
CA SER A 160 -1.02 -1.68 6.91
C SER A 160 -0.87 -1.00 8.27
N ASP A 161 0.21 -0.27 8.43
CA ASP A 161 0.45 0.55 9.62
C ASP A 161 -0.25 1.93 9.53
N GLY A 162 -1.33 2.01 8.76
CA GLY A 162 -2.12 3.21 8.45
C GLY A 162 -2.12 3.57 6.97
N CYS A 163 -1.26 2.93 6.17
CA CYS A 163 -1.16 3.17 4.74
C CYS A 163 -2.36 2.65 3.95
N THR A 164 -2.58 3.24 2.80
CA THR A 164 -3.44 2.70 1.75
C THR A 164 -2.65 1.68 0.91
N SER A 165 -3.27 0.56 0.58
CA SER A 165 -2.64 -0.44 -0.29
C SER A 165 -3.55 -0.83 -1.44
N TRP A 166 -2.96 -1.07 -2.60
CA TRP A 166 -3.67 -1.42 -3.84
C TRP A 166 -3.17 -2.76 -4.37
N SER A 167 -3.96 -3.41 -5.22
CA SER A 167 -3.44 -4.57 -5.96
C SER A 167 -2.17 -4.17 -6.73
N PRO A 168 -1.20 -5.09 -6.96
CA PRO A 168 -0.01 -4.76 -7.76
C PRO A 168 -0.35 -4.17 -9.12
N SER A 169 -1.40 -4.66 -9.77
CA SER A 169 -1.88 -4.16 -11.05
C SER A 169 -2.41 -2.73 -10.96
N ASP A 170 -3.26 -2.43 -9.97
CA ASP A 170 -3.79 -1.08 -9.77
C ASP A 170 -2.68 -0.11 -9.36
N ALA A 171 -1.79 -0.53 -8.45
CA ALA A 171 -0.65 0.26 -8.02
C ALA A 171 0.26 0.64 -9.20
N GLY A 172 0.53 -0.32 -10.10
CA GLY A 172 1.31 -0.09 -11.32
C GLY A 172 0.70 0.96 -12.26
N GLN A 173 -0.62 1.16 -12.18
CA GLN A 173 -1.31 2.18 -12.97
C GLN A 173 -1.43 3.53 -12.27
N ILE A 174 -1.74 3.56 -10.98
CA ILE A 174 -2.05 4.81 -10.27
C ILE A 174 -0.82 5.49 -9.69
N ILE A 175 0.21 4.76 -9.26
CA ILE A 175 1.43 5.38 -8.73
C ILE A 175 2.12 6.28 -9.76
N PRO A 176 2.30 5.87 -11.04
CA PRO A 176 2.84 6.76 -12.06
C PRO A 176 2.02 8.03 -12.30
N MET A 177 0.70 7.98 -12.08
CA MET A 177 -0.16 9.16 -12.24
C MET A 177 0.09 10.21 -11.15
N MET A 178 0.51 9.79 -9.95
CA MET A 178 0.82 10.64 -8.80
C MET A 178 2.30 11.06 -8.76
N LYS A 179 3.17 10.33 -9.47
CA LYS A 179 4.60 10.60 -9.45
C LYS A 179 4.90 12.01 -9.96
N ASP A 180 5.65 12.78 -9.15
CA ASP A 180 6.08 14.15 -9.45
C ASP A 180 4.90 15.13 -9.70
N LYS A 181 3.69 14.77 -9.26
CA LYS A 181 2.48 15.58 -9.40
C LYS A 181 1.73 15.60 -8.06
N PRO A 182 1.88 16.64 -7.24
CA PRO A 182 1.07 16.78 -6.03
C PRO A 182 -0.41 16.61 -6.36
N THR A 183 -1.03 15.67 -5.68
CA THR A 183 -2.43 15.30 -5.92
C THR A 183 -3.18 15.31 -4.61
N THR A 184 -4.31 15.97 -4.57
CA THR A 184 -5.18 15.97 -3.40
C THR A 184 -5.82 14.60 -3.23
N LEU A 185 -5.73 14.07 -2.01
CA LEU A 185 -6.40 12.85 -1.58
C LEU A 185 -7.25 13.15 -0.35
N TYR A 186 -8.47 12.71 -0.33
CA TYR A 186 -9.32 12.75 0.85
C TYR A 186 -9.74 11.34 1.26
N ILE A 187 -9.52 10.98 2.53
CA ILE A 187 -9.95 9.72 3.11
C ILE A 187 -11.15 9.98 4.01
N TYR A 188 -12.31 9.50 3.62
CA TYR A 188 -13.54 9.57 4.40
C TYR A 188 -13.49 8.52 5.52
N PRO A 189 -13.66 8.97 6.79
CA PRO A 189 -13.74 8.11 7.97
C PRO A 189 -15.11 7.47 8.10
#